data_9f1e0a0c51e08501770a93743a22950e
#
_entry.id   9f1e0a0c51e08501770a93743a22950e
#
_cell.length_a   1.000
_cell.length_b   1.000
_cell.length_c   1.000
_cell.angle_alpha   90.00
_cell.angle_beta   90.00
_cell.angle_gamma   90.00
#
_symmetry.space_group_name_H-M   'P 1'
#
loop_
_entity.id
_entity.type
_entity.pdbx_description
1 polymer ?
#
loop_
_entity_poly.entity_id
_entity_poly.type
_entity_poly.pdbx_seq_one_letter_code
_entity_poly.pdbx_strand_id
1 'polypeptide(L)'
;MFKISDFSKLSQVSMRTLRYYDEIGLLKPVQVDPTTGYRYYSIDQLPRLNRILAFKDLGFELSQIVQLLDEEVPPAQIRGMLRLKQIELQQRVQAEQERLARVESRLKQIEMDDAKPTHEVAIKKIKPQIVASSRKVVANSTQRHQLANEMLDFLQRQGVKQVDHLLYIEQDGGYHEDDTSGIEIAVPVHSSSVGNIVEQSGGKITVRELPGVNTMATLLHHGSPDTMMEAYQALGMWLQVNDYTITGHCRKVCLQREGDFESYITEIQFPVEKRDSSNTSKSSFFFGQQTRQGHGVGTPKG
;
A
#
# COMPACT_ATOMS: atom_id res chain seq x y z
N MET A 1 7.28 51.73 -18.02
CA MET A 1 8.25 50.71 -17.59
C MET A 1 8.58 50.91 -16.11
N PHE A 2 8.67 49.83 -15.36
CA PHE A 2 8.90 49.82 -13.92
C PHE A 2 10.24 49.16 -13.60
N LYS A 3 11.02 49.70 -12.69
CA LYS A 3 12.19 49.01 -12.13
C LYS A 3 11.75 47.72 -11.48
N ILE A 4 12.63 46.71 -11.41
CA ILE A 4 12.33 45.41 -10.77
C ILE A 4 11.77 45.57 -9.35
N SER A 5 12.20 46.59 -8.59
CA SER A 5 11.70 46.86 -7.26
C SER A 5 10.23 47.28 -7.25
N ASP A 6 9.82 48.09 -8.22
CA ASP A 6 8.45 48.60 -8.30
C ASP A 6 7.52 47.54 -8.92
N PHE A 7 8.02 46.81 -9.90
CA PHE A 7 7.30 45.68 -10.48
C PHE A 7 7.08 44.53 -9.46
N SER A 8 8.07 44.30 -8.59
CA SER A 8 7.97 43.36 -7.47
C SER A 8 6.83 43.76 -6.50
N LYS A 9 6.69 45.05 -6.17
CA LYS A 9 5.60 45.57 -5.33
C LYS A 9 4.23 45.43 -6.00
N LEU A 10 4.15 45.76 -7.29
CA LEU A 10 2.91 45.66 -8.09
C LEU A 10 2.43 44.23 -8.24
N SER A 11 3.35 43.31 -8.48
CA SER A 11 3.06 41.91 -8.75
C SER A 11 2.98 41.02 -7.50
N GLN A 12 3.39 41.52 -6.35
CA GLN A 12 3.55 40.80 -5.07
C GLN A 12 4.52 39.59 -5.19
N VAL A 13 5.44 39.65 -6.17
CA VAL A 13 6.47 38.63 -6.40
C VAL A 13 7.83 39.22 -6.01
N SER A 14 8.65 38.48 -5.28
CA SER A 14 9.95 38.91 -4.82
C SER A 14 10.91 39.25 -6.00
N MET A 15 11.77 40.25 -5.82
CA MET A 15 12.81 40.58 -6.80
C MET A 15 13.71 39.38 -7.09
N ARG A 16 13.97 38.51 -6.10
CA ARG A 16 14.73 37.28 -6.25
C ARG A 16 14.02 36.31 -7.22
N THR A 17 12.72 36.12 -7.06
CA THR A 17 11.90 35.28 -7.95
C THR A 17 11.86 35.85 -9.36
N LEU A 18 11.71 37.16 -9.52
CA LEU A 18 11.70 37.82 -10.83
C LEU A 18 13.05 37.67 -11.57
N ARG A 19 14.19 37.76 -10.85
CA ARG A 19 15.52 37.48 -11.42
C ARG A 19 15.64 36.03 -11.85
N TYR A 20 15.19 35.11 -11.02
CA TYR A 20 15.20 33.70 -11.35
C TYR A 20 14.32 33.36 -12.56
N TYR A 21 13.16 34.00 -12.69
CA TYR A 21 12.30 33.84 -13.86
C TYR A 21 12.94 34.40 -15.13
N ASP A 22 13.75 35.47 -15.04
CA ASP A 22 14.55 35.97 -16.14
C ASP A 22 15.66 34.96 -16.52
N GLU A 23 16.40 34.44 -15.56
CA GLU A 23 17.49 33.46 -15.77
C GLU A 23 17.02 32.21 -16.48
N ILE A 24 15.85 31.66 -16.10
CA ILE A 24 15.27 30.47 -16.74
C ILE A 24 14.41 30.78 -17.98
N GLY A 25 14.35 32.05 -18.40
CA GLY A 25 13.58 32.47 -19.58
C GLY A 25 12.07 32.50 -19.42
N LEU A 26 11.54 32.33 -18.21
CA LEU A 26 10.10 32.28 -17.93
C LEU A 26 9.42 33.65 -18.03
N LEU A 27 10.09 34.70 -17.49
CA LEU A 27 9.66 36.11 -17.59
C LEU A 27 10.87 37.02 -17.76
N LYS A 28 11.21 37.35 -19.00
CA LYS A 28 12.34 38.26 -19.31
C LYS A 28 11.93 39.72 -19.11
N PRO A 29 12.83 40.57 -18.57
CA PRO A 29 12.58 42.03 -18.56
C PRO A 29 12.46 42.56 -19.98
N VAL A 30 11.68 43.62 -20.19
CA VAL A 30 11.56 44.31 -21.47
C VAL A 30 12.88 44.98 -21.83
N GLN A 31 13.60 45.47 -20.81
CA GLN A 31 14.88 46.15 -21.01
C GLN A 31 15.81 45.87 -19.80
N VAL A 32 17.08 45.65 -20.08
CA VAL A 32 18.15 45.66 -19.10
C VAL A 32 19.07 46.85 -19.45
N ASP A 33 19.29 47.76 -18.50
CA ASP A 33 20.20 48.87 -18.69
C ASP A 33 21.63 48.35 -18.81
N PRO A 34 22.31 48.60 -19.92
CA PRO A 34 23.64 48.03 -20.15
C PRO A 34 24.73 48.65 -19.25
N THR A 35 24.50 49.79 -18.67
CA THR A 35 25.45 50.52 -17.80
C THR A 35 25.32 50.10 -16.35
N THR A 36 24.06 49.97 -15.87
CA THR A 36 23.76 49.72 -14.46
C THR A 36 23.30 48.30 -14.18
N GLY A 37 22.97 47.52 -15.20
CA GLY A 37 22.40 46.19 -15.07
C GLY A 37 20.97 46.14 -14.50
N TYR A 38 20.32 47.30 -14.35
CA TYR A 38 18.96 47.37 -13.88
C TYR A 38 17.96 46.79 -14.87
N ARG A 39 17.05 45.92 -14.34
CA ARG A 39 15.98 45.27 -15.10
C ARG A 39 14.71 46.13 -15.05
N TYR A 40 14.08 46.31 -16.19
CA TYR A 40 12.83 47.03 -16.35
C TYR A 40 11.73 46.11 -16.93
N TYR A 41 10.55 46.21 -16.35
CA TYR A 41 9.38 45.41 -16.72
C TYR A 41 8.22 46.32 -17.16
N SER A 42 7.36 45.82 -18.07
CA SER A 42 6.12 46.51 -18.46
C SER A 42 4.92 45.97 -17.67
N ILE A 43 3.90 46.84 -17.55
CA ILE A 43 2.61 46.42 -16.97
C ILE A 43 1.95 45.31 -17.82
N ASP A 44 2.20 45.30 -19.13
CA ASP A 44 1.70 44.28 -20.07
C ASP A 44 2.24 42.87 -19.79
N GLN A 45 3.26 42.75 -18.95
CA GLN A 45 3.80 41.47 -18.53
C GLN A 45 3.08 40.85 -17.33
N LEU A 46 2.22 41.61 -16.61
CA LEU A 46 1.43 41.09 -15.49
C LEU A 46 0.51 39.92 -15.87
N PRO A 47 -0.22 39.94 -17.01
CA PRO A 47 -1.02 38.79 -17.40
C PRO A 47 -0.18 37.50 -17.56
N ARG A 48 1.02 37.59 -18.15
CA ARG A 48 1.94 36.45 -18.27
C ARG A 48 2.40 35.98 -16.89
N LEU A 49 2.78 36.90 -16.00
CA LEU A 49 3.19 36.57 -14.63
C LEU A 49 2.04 35.91 -13.84
N ASN A 50 0.83 36.41 -13.96
CA ASN A 50 -0.34 35.81 -13.32
C ASN A 50 -0.60 34.37 -13.79
N ARG A 51 -0.41 34.08 -15.10
CA ARG A 51 -0.48 32.72 -15.63
C ARG A 51 0.60 31.83 -15.06
N ILE A 52 1.84 32.34 -14.91
CA ILE A 52 2.94 31.60 -14.25
C ILE A 52 2.55 31.21 -12.83
N LEU A 53 2.05 32.18 -12.06
CA LEU A 53 1.65 31.96 -10.67
C LEU A 53 0.48 30.98 -10.55
N ALA A 54 -0.51 31.07 -11.44
CA ALA A 54 -1.64 30.15 -11.47
C ALA A 54 -1.20 28.71 -11.74
N PHE A 55 -0.33 28.46 -12.72
CA PHE A 55 0.18 27.11 -12.99
C PHE A 55 1.06 26.58 -11.85
N LYS A 56 1.86 27.48 -11.23
CA LYS A 56 2.67 27.12 -10.06
C LYS A 56 1.79 26.70 -8.86
N ASP A 57 0.71 27.41 -8.62
CA ASP A 57 -0.26 27.09 -7.57
C ASP A 57 -0.92 25.72 -7.80
N LEU A 58 -1.17 25.35 -9.05
CA LEU A 58 -1.63 24.02 -9.45
C LEU A 58 -0.55 22.93 -9.30
N GLY A 59 0.67 23.28 -8.89
CA GLY A 59 1.76 22.35 -8.66
C GLY A 59 2.48 21.88 -9.92
N PHE A 60 2.48 22.68 -10.99
CA PHE A 60 3.36 22.44 -12.15
C PHE A 60 4.79 22.88 -11.83
N GLU A 61 5.75 22.13 -12.33
CA GLU A 61 7.16 22.52 -12.29
C GLU A 61 7.44 23.67 -13.28
N LEU A 62 8.44 24.51 -12.97
CA LEU A 62 8.75 25.67 -13.80
C LEU A 62 9.09 25.29 -15.24
N SER A 63 9.75 24.15 -15.47
CA SER A 63 10.01 23.58 -16.79
C SER A 63 8.74 23.30 -17.59
N GLN A 64 7.71 22.78 -16.94
CA GLN A 64 6.40 22.52 -17.52
C GLN A 64 5.66 23.84 -17.80
N ILE A 65 5.80 24.83 -16.89
CA ILE A 65 5.17 26.15 -17.06
C ILE A 65 5.78 26.89 -18.27
N VAL A 66 7.08 26.76 -18.54
CA VAL A 66 7.70 27.29 -19.76
C VAL A 66 6.98 26.76 -20.99
N GLN A 67 6.74 25.44 -21.05
CA GLN A 67 6.02 24.81 -22.15
C GLN A 67 4.56 25.27 -22.26
N LEU A 68 3.86 25.39 -21.11
CA LEU A 68 2.46 25.84 -21.05
C LEU A 68 2.24 27.29 -21.46
N LEU A 69 3.27 28.11 -21.39
CA LEU A 69 3.24 29.54 -21.76
C LEU A 69 3.76 29.84 -23.15
N ASP A 70 4.21 28.83 -23.87
CA ASP A 70 4.60 28.94 -25.27
C ASP A 70 3.35 29.23 -26.12
N GLU A 71 3.41 30.26 -26.92
CA GLU A 71 2.29 30.71 -27.78
C GLU A 71 1.99 29.73 -28.91
N GLU A 72 2.92 28.86 -29.28
CA GLU A 72 2.73 27.83 -30.29
C GLU A 72 2.04 26.57 -29.78
N VAL A 73 1.83 26.44 -28.45
CA VAL A 73 1.21 25.25 -27.87
C VAL A 73 -0.31 25.24 -28.08
N PRO A 74 -0.85 24.22 -28.78
CA PRO A 74 -2.28 24.14 -29.04
C PRO A 74 -3.08 24.04 -27.73
N PRO A 75 -4.27 24.68 -27.64
CA PRO A 75 -5.13 24.60 -26.45
C PRO A 75 -5.52 23.17 -26.05
N ALA A 76 -5.52 22.24 -27.00
CA ALA A 76 -5.77 20.82 -26.76
C ALA A 76 -4.66 20.18 -25.89
N GLN A 77 -3.39 20.55 -26.13
CA GLN A 77 -2.26 20.07 -25.36
C GLN A 77 -2.30 20.62 -23.93
N ILE A 78 -2.60 21.91 -23.75
CA ILE A 78 -2.77 22.53 -22.42
C ILE A 78 -3.86 21.81 -21.64
N ARG A 79 -5.00 21.51 -22.26
CA ARG A 79 -6.10 20.74 -21.64
C ARG A 79 -5.65 19.32 -21.25
N GLY A 80 -4.84 18.68 -22.09
CA GLY A 80 -4.27 17.37 -21.80
C GLY A 80 -3.40 17.39 -20.55
N MET A 81 -2.48 18.35 -20.45
CA MET A 81 -1.61 18.51 -19.27
C MET A 81 -2.40 18.80 -17.98
N LEU A 82 -3.41 19.64 -18.05
CA LEU A 82 -4.30 19.93 -16.91
C LEU A 82 -5.09 18.69 -16.46
N ARG A 83 -5.56 17.86 -17.40
CA ARG A 83 -6.24 16.60 -17.08
C ARG A 83 -5.31 15.60 -16.41
N LEU A 84 -4.08 15.46 -16.89
CA LEU A 84 -3.08 14.61 -16.25
C LEU A 84 -2.79 15.08 -14.82
N LYS A 85 -2.66 16.39 -14.62
CA LYS A 85 -2.45 16.97 -13.29
C LYS A 85 -3.65 16.75 -12.37
N GLN A 86 -4.85 16.83 -12.89
CA GLN A 86 -6.07 16.52 -12.15
C GLN A 86 -6.09 15.06 -11.68
N ILE A 87 -5.74 14.12 -12.56
CA ILE A 87 -5.66 12.69 -12.22
C ILE A 87 -4.58 12.45 -11.15
N GLU A 88 -3.39 13.03 -11.30
CA GLU A 88 -2.31 12.94 -10.30
C GLU A 88 -2.77 13.42 -8.91
N LEU A 89 -3.43 14.57 -8.85
CA LEU A 89 -3.93 15.13 -7.61
C LEU A 89 -5.03 14.26 -6.99
N GLN A 90 -5.94 13.71 -7.81
CA GLN A 90 -6.97 12.79 -7.33
C GLN A 90 -6.37 11.51 -6.74
N GLN A 91 -5.34 10.94 -7.38
CA GLN A 91 -4.64 9.77 -6.86
C GLN A 91 -3.92 10.07 -5.53
N ARG A 92 -3.30 11.26 -5.40
CA ARG A 92 -2.67 11.68 -4.14
C ARG A 92 -3.70 11.86 -3.02
N VAL A 93 -4.82 12.49 -3.31
CA VAL A 93 -5.92 12.66 -2.32
C VAL A 93 -6.40 11.30 -1.84
N GLN A 94 -6.63 10.36 -2.77
CA GLN A 94 -7.05 9.00 -2.43
C GLN A 94 -6.03 8.29 -1.55
N ALA A 95 -4.75 8.35 -1.88
CA ALA A 95 -3.68 7.73 -1.11
C ALA A 95 -3.56 8.33 0.31
N GLU A 96 -3.71 9.64 0.45
CA GLU A 96 -3.68 10.29 1.77
C GLU A 96 -4.94 9.99 2.60
N GLN A 97 -6.11 9.84 1.97
CA GLN A 97 -7.33 9.39 2.66
C GLN A 97 -7.18 7.97 3.21
N GLU A 98 -6.62 7.06 2.44
CA GLU A 98 -6.31 5.69 2.90
C GLU A 98 -5.29 5.71 4.05
N ARG A 99 -4.28 6.59 3.97
CA ARG A 99 -3.30 6.77 5.04
C ARG A 99 -3.93 7.30 6.33
N LEU A 100 -4.83 8.28 6.20
CA LEU A 100 -5.57 8.83 7.33
C LEU A 100 -6.43 7.76 8.01
N ALA A 101 -7.16 6.98 7.22
CA ALA A 101 -7.98 5.89 7.76
C ALA A 101 -7.15 4.88 8.57
N ARG A 102 -5.93 4.52 8.10
CA ARG A 102 -5.01 3.67 8.87
C ARG A 102 -4.58 4.30 10.19
N VAL A 103 -4.30 5.60 10.22
CA VAL A 103 -3.94 6.31 11.46
C VAL A 103 -5.11 6.35 12.44
N GLU A 104 -6.32 6.63 11.95
CA GLU A 104 -7.54 6.64 12.78
C GLU A 104 -7.84 5.27 13.37
N SER A 105 -7.71 4.20 12.57
CA SER A 105 -7.86 2.82 13.04
C SER A 105 -6.84 2.51 14.15
N ARG A 106 -5.58 2.93 13.96
CA ARG A 106 -4.54 2.71 14.97
C ARG A 106 -4.77 3.50 16.26
N LEU A 107 -5.27 4.73 16.17
CA LEU A 107 -5.64 5.51 17.34
C LEU A 107 -6.77 4.85 18.14
N LYS A 108 -7.83 4.43 17.46
CA LYS A 108 -8.94 3.70 18.13
C LYS A 108 -8.44 2.44 18.82
N GLN A 109 -7.52 1.70 18.21
CA GLN A 109 -6.95 0.51 18.82
C GLN A 109 -6.19 0.84 20.10
N ILE A 110 -5.36 1.90 20.13
CA ILE A 110 -4.64 2.34 21.32
C ILE A 110 -5.62 2.78 22.43
N GLU A 111 -6.71 3.47 22.08
CA GLU A 111 -7.74 3.91 23.01
C GLU A 111 -8.55 2.72 23.57
N MET A 112 -8.72 1.64 22.80
CA MET A 112 -9.39 0.39 23.25
C MET A 112 -8.47 -0.53 24.05
N ASP A 113 -7.14 -0.34 24.00
CA ASP A 113 -6.14 -1.16 24.71
C ASP A 113 -6.19 -1.00 26.25
N ASP A 114 -6.87 0.03 26.77
CA ASP A 114 -7.23 0.10 28.21
C ASP A 114 -8.29 -0.95 28.61
N ALA A 115 -8.97 -1.58 27.63
CA ALA A 115 -9.82 -2.75 27.79
C ALA A 115 -9.18 -3.93 27.03
N LYS A 116 -8.20 -4.62 27.63
CA LYS A 116 -7.54 -5.79 27.05
C LYS A 116 -8.54 -6.78 26.45
N PRO A 117 -8.66 -6.96 25.14
CA PRO A 117 -9.22 -8.18 24.59
C PRO A 117 -8.17 -9.26 24.83
N THR A 118 -8.48 -10.21 25.70
CA THR A 118 -7.72 -11.46 25.80
C THR A 118 -7.88 -12.18 24.47
N HIS A 119 -6.85 -12.13 23.64
CA HIS A 119 -6.80 -12.89 22.41
C HIS A 119 -6.73 -14.38 22.76
N GLU A 120 -7.89 -15.05 22.80
CA GLU A 120 -7.96 -16.48 23.06
C GLU A 120 -7.58 -17.25 21.81
N VAL A 121 -6.51 -18.05 21.93
CA VAL A 121 -6.10 -19.00 20.89
C VAL A 121 -6.78 -20.34 21.15
N ALA A 122 -7.47 -20.85 20.14
CA ALA A 122 -8.10 -22.17 20.17
C ALA A 122 -7.41 -23.14 19.20
N ILE A 123 -7.31 -24.40 19.61
CA ILE A 123 -6.91 -25.49 18.70
C ILE A 123 -8.15 -26.21 18.22
N LYS A 124 -8.32 -26.33 16.89
CA LYS A 124 -9.44 -27.07 16.31
C LYS A 124 -9.04 -27.87 15.08
N LYS A 125 -9.87 -28.85 14.73
CA LYS A 125 -9.75 -29.64 13.51
C LYS A 125 -10.59 -28.99 12.42
N ILE A 126 -9.99 -28.75 11.24
CA ILE A 126 -10.69 -28.26 10.07
C ILE A 126 -10.92 -29.42 9.09
N LYS A 127 -12.15 -29.57 8.62
CA LYS A 127 -12.51 -30.58 7.64
C LYS A 127 -12.07 -30.14 6.23
N PRO A 128 -11.79 -31.09 5.31
CA PRO A 128 -11.58 -30.75 3.92
C PRO A 128 -12.86 -30.15 3.33
N GLN A 129 -12.69 -29.20 2.39
CA GLN A 129 -13.82 -28.52 1.72
C GLN A 129 -13.49 -28.24 0.26
N ILE A 130 -14.49 -28.29 -0.61
CA ILE A 130 -14.36 -27.89 -2.00
C ILE A 130 -14.43 -26.39 -2.10
N VAL A 131 -13.46 -25.78 -2.76
CA VAL A 131 -13.39 -24.33 -2.94
C VAL A 131 -13.24 -23.99 -4.41
N ALA A 132 -13.93 -22.92 -4.82
CA ALA A 132 -13.58 -22.18 -6.02
C ALA A 132 -12.51 -21.18 -5.62
N SER A 133 -11.37 -21.16 -6.32
CA SER A 133 -10.25 -20.31 -5.93
C SER A 133 -9.60 -19.58 -7.10
N SER A 134 -9.02 -18.42 -6.82
CA SER A 134 -8.24 -17.62 -7.76
C SER A 134 -7.00 -17.06 -7.06
N ARG A 135 -5.83 -17.22 -7.68
CA ARG A 135 -4.56 -16.69 -7.17
C ARG A 135 -4.27 -15.36 -7.82
N LYS A 136 -3.88 -14.39 -7.02
CA LYS A 136 -3.58 -13.02 -7.43
C LYS A 136 -2.41 -12.45 -6.64
N VAL A 137 -1.73 -11.47 -7.23
CA VAL A 137 -0.81 -10.59 -6.53
C VAL A 137 -1.56 -9.30 -6.23
N VAL A 138 -1.49 -8.83 -4.98
CA VAL A 138 -2.21 -7.66 -4.50
C VAL A 138 -1.27 -6.72 -3.77
N ALA A 139 -1.47 -5.41 -3.95
CA ALA A 139 -0.68 -4.39 -3.31
C ALA A 139 -1.22 -3.97 -1.92
N ASN A 140 -2.53 -4.14 -1.66
CA ASN A 140 -3.15 -3.67 -0.42
C ASN A 140 -4.45 -4.42 -0.09
N SER A 141 -5.00 -4.13 1.09
CA SER A 141 -6.26 -4.70 1.58
C SER A 141 -7.47 -4.32 0.72
N THR A 142 -7.51 -3.11 0.20
CA THR A 142 -8.60 -2.62 -0.67
C THR A 142 -8.69 -3.43 -1.96
N GLN A 143 -7.55 -3.63 -2.64
CA GLN A 143 -7.50 -4.44 -3.86
C GLN A 143 -7.89 -5.90 -3.60
N ARG A 144 -7.44 -6.47 -2.47
CA ARG A 144 -7.84 -7.81 -2.01
C ARG A 144 -9.36 -7.90 -1.87
N HIS A 145 -9.98 -6.91 -1.24
CA HIS A 145 -11.41 -6.87 -1.01
C HIS A 145 -12.20 -6.75 -2.32
N GLN A 146 -11.74 -5.89 -3.24
CA GLN A 146 -12.35 -5.73 -4.57
C GLN A 146 -12.34 -7.05 -5.35
N LEU A 147 -11.20 -7.72 -5.42
CA LEU A 147 -11.07 -9.01 -6.12
C LEU A 147 -11.97 -10.10 -5.51
N ALA A 148 -12.14 -10.09 -4.18
CA ALA A 148 -13.05 -11.01 -3.51
C ALA A 148 -14.51 -10.75 -3.89
N ASN A 149 -14.92 -9.47 -3.96
CA ASN A 149 -16.27 -9.10 -4.39
C ASN A 149 -16.52 -9.50 -5.84
N GLU A 150 -15.58 -9.21 -6.75
CA GLU A 150 -15.65 -9.63 -8.16
C GLU A 150 -15.85 -11.15 -8.30
N MET A 151 -15.14 -11.93 -7.48
CA MET A 151 -15.27 -13.38 -7.46
C MET A 151 -16.63 -13.84 -6.92
N LEU A 152 -17.12 -13.26 -5.83
CA LEU A 152 -18.43 -13.57 -5.28
C LEU A 152 -19.56 -13.22 -6.26
N ASP A 153 -19.50 -12.05 -6.88
CA ASP A 153 -20.45 -11.61 -7.89
C ASP A 153 -20.46 -12.56 -9.11
N PHE A 154 -19.28 -13.01 -9.54
CA PHE A 154 -19.18 -14.00 -10.60
C PHE A 154 -19.90 -15.29 -10.20
N LEU A 155 -19.57 -15.87 -9.05
CA LEU A 155 -20.18 -17.10 -8.56
C LEU A 155 -21.71 -16.98 -8.42
N GLN A 156 -22.19 -15.85 -7.90
CA GLN A 156 -23.62 -15.57 -7.77
C GLN A 156 -24.32 -15.53 -9.13
N ARG A 157 -23.74 -14.87 -10.14
CA ARG A 157 -24.29 -14.84 -11.52
C ARG A 157 -24.36 -16.24 -12.15
N GLN A 158 -23.47 -17.16 -11.75
CA GLN A 158 -23.47 -18.56 -12.19
C GLN A 158 -24.44 -19.44 -11.38
N GLY A 159 -25.22 -18.85 -10.46
CA GLY A 159 -26.14 -19.59 -9.60
C GLY A 159 -25.45 -20.45 -8.55
N VAL A 160 -24.14 -20.24 -8.31
CA VAL A 160 -23.36 -20.98 -7.33
C VAL A 160 -23.56 -20.34 -5.95
N LYS A 161 -24.06 -21.13 -5.01
CA LYS A 161 -24.19 -20.68 -3.62
C LYS A 161 -22.91 -20.97 -2.86
N GLN A 162 -22.43 -19.97 -2.16
CA GLN A 162 -21.41 -20.09 -1.12
C GLN A 162 -21.96 -20.96 0.02
N VAL A 163 -21.16 -21.91 0.49
CA VAL A 163 -21.58 -22.84 1.56
C VAL A 163 -20.93 -22.54 2.90
N ASP A 164 -19.89 -21.75 2.93
CA ASP A 164 -19.17 -21.32 4.12
C ASP A 164 -18.48 -19.97 3.86
N HIS A 165 -17.79 -19.43 4.86
CA HIS A 165 -17.12 -18.14 4.78
C HIS A 165 -15.98 -18.12 3.75
N LEU A 166 -15.81 -16.99 3.09
CA LEU A 166 -14.68 -16.73 2.18
C LEU A 166 -13.35 -16.76 2.94
N LEU A 167 -12.33 -17.34 2.30
CA LEU A 167 -10.98 -17.42 2.83
C LEU A 167 -9.99 -16.66 1.97
N TYR A 168 -9.02 -16.02 2.61
CA TYR A 168 -7.76 -15.64 1.99
C TYR A 168 -6.66 -16.58 2.48
N ILE A 169 -5.90 -17.15 1.55
CA ILE A 169 -4.77 -18.05 1.85
C ILE A 169 -3.52 -17.34 1.37
N GLU A 170 -2.60 -17.06 2.28
CA GLU A 170 -1.32 -16.45 1.93
C GLU A 170 -0.46 -17.47 1.20
N GLN A 171 0.20 -17.06 0.11
CA GLN A 171 1.06 -17.94 -0.67
C GLN A 171 2.53 -17.81 -0.21
N ASP A 172 3.32 -18.86 -0.45
CA ASP A 172 4.76 -18.82 -0.21
C ASP A 172 5.43 -17.71 -1.02
N GLY A 173 6.28 -16.95 -0.36
CA GLY A 173 7.03 -15.85 -0.96
C GLY A 173 6.93 -14.54 -0.18
N GLY A 174 6.04 -14.47 0.81
CA GLY A 174 5.94 -13.31 1.69
C GLY A 174 5.64 -12.00 0.93
N TYR A 175 5.95 -10.90 1.55
CA TYR A 175 5.95 -9.58 0.92
C TYR A 175 7.11 -9.53 -0.08
N HIS A 176 6.82 -9.20 -1.34
CA HIS A 176 7.84 -8.87 -2.34
C HIS A 176 8.50 -7.52 -2.01
N GLU A 177 9.69 -7.24 -2.55
CA GLU A 177 10.41 -5.98 -2.34
C GLU A 177 9.60 -4.72 -2.73
N ASP A 178 8.55 -4.88 -3.54
CA ASP A 178 7.63 -3.84 -3.99
C ASP A 178 6.30 -3.78 -3.19
N ASP A 179 6.27 -4.31 -1.95
CA ASP A 179 5.09 -4.37 -1.06
C ASP A 179 3.89 -5.16 -1.62
N THR A 180 4.08 -5.99 -2.64
CA THR A 180 3.03 -6.87 -3.15
C THR A 180 3.04 -8.23 -2.46
N SER A 181 1.88 -8.86 -2.31
CA SER A 181 1.76 -10.21 -1.75
C SER A 181 0.93 -11.12 -2.62
N GLY A 182 1.41 -12.37 -2.77
CA GLY A 182 0.63 -13.43 -3.41
C GLY A 182 -0.47 -13.93 -2.48
N ILE A 183 -1.71 -13.88 -2.92
CA ILE A 183 -2.84 -14.44 -2.18
C ILE A 183 -3.66 -15.37 -3.06
N GLU A 184 -4.31 -16.34 -2.42
CA GLU A 184 -5.37 -17.12 -3.01
C GLU A 184 -6.69 -16.74 -2.33
N ILE A 185 -7.66 -16.29 -3.12
CA ILE A 185 -9.02 -16.07 -2.68
C ILE A 185 -9.76 -17.38 -2.89
N ALA A 186 -10.34 -17.94 -1.83
CA ALA A 186 -11.03 -19.23 -1.88
C ALA A 186 -12.45 -19.10 -1.31
N VAL A 187 -13.44 -19.50 -2.09
CA VAL A 187 -14.85 -19.50 -1.71
C VAL A 187 -15.33 -20.95 -1.62
N PRO A 188 -15.75 -21.43 -0.44
CA PRO A 188 -16.32 -22.75 -0.29
C PRO A 188 -17.61 -22.90 -1.10
N VAL A 189 -17.70 -23.96 -1.91
CA VAL A 189 -18.81 -24.20 -2.81
C VAL A 189 -19.25 -25.67 -2.73
N HIS A 190 -20.48 -25.94 -3.16
CA HIS A 190 -20.97 -27.31 -3.22
C HIS A 190 -20.34 -28.08 -4.40
N SER A 191 -20.02 -29.36 -4.19
CA SER A 191 -19.38 -30.21 -5.20
C SER A 191 -20.18 -30.30 -6.52
N SER A 192 -21.51 -30.20 -6.47
CA SER A 192 -22.37 -30.22 -7.67
C SER A 192 -22.19 -29.00 -8.58
N SER A 193 -21.57 -27.91 -8.11
CA SER A 193 -21.38 -26.67 -8.86
C SER A 193 -20.06 -26.63 -9.66
N VAL A 194 -19.22 -27.66 -9.55
CA VAL A 194 -17.84 -27.67 -10.09
C VAL A 194 -17.80 -27.47 -11.60
N GLY A 195 -18.63 -28.18 -12.37
CA GLY A 195 -18.63 -28.10 -13.83
C GLY A 195 -18.90 -26.69 -14.35
N ASN A 196 -19.95 -26.05 -13.84
CA ASN A 196 -20.37 -24.71 -14.29
C ASN A 196 -19.30 -23.63 -14.00
N ILE A 197 -18.60 -23.74 -12.88
CA ILE A 197 -17.58 -22.74 -12.48
C ILE A 197 -16.38 -22.80 -13.42
N VAL A 198 -15.86 -23.99 -13.70
CA VAL A 198 -14.65 -24.18 -14.52
C VAL A 198 -14.90 -23.78 -15.98
N GLU A 199 -16.03 -24.19 -16.53
CA GLU A 199 -16.38 -23.96 -17.94
C GLU A 199 -16.59 -22.46 -18.24
N GLN A 200 -17.25 -21.73 -17.33
CA GLN A 200 -17.61 -20.33 -17.56
C GLN A 200 -16.56 -19.32 -17.07
N SER A 201 -15.62 -19.75 -16.23
CA SER A 201 -14.54 -18.87 -15.75
C SER A 201 -13.44 -18.61 -16.78
N GLY A 202 -13.38 -19.37 -17.86
CA GLY A 202 -12.30 -19.30 -18.84
C GLY A 202 -10.92 -19.58 -18.24
N GLY A 203 -10.85 -20.42 -17.20
CA GLY A 203 -9.61 -20.78 -16.51
C GLY A 203 -9.10 -19.76 -15.48
N LYS A 204 -9.85 -18.70 -15.18
CA LYS A 204 -9.49 -17.70 -14.15
C LYS A 204 -9.77 -18.20 -12.74
N ILE A 205 -10.71 -19.13 -12.58
CA ILE A 205 -11.08 -19.75 -11.31
C ILE A 205 -10.84 -21.24 -11.41
N THR A 206 -10.17 -21.81 -10.42
CA THR A 206 -9.95 -23.26 -10.28
C THR A 206 -10.82 -23.79 -9.16
N VAL A 207 -11.38 -24.99 -9.36
CA VAL A 207 -12.10 -25.69 -8.30
C VAL A 207 -11.21 -26.82 -7.80
N ARG A 208 -10.98 -26.84 -6.49
CA ARG A 208 -10.13 -27.85 -5.85
C ARG A 208 -10.61 -28.19 -4.46
N GLU A 209 -10.14 -29.29 -3.96
CA GLU A 209 -10.26 -29.60 -2.54
C GLU A 209 -9.21 -28.80 -1.75
N LEU A 210 -9.66 -28.05 -0.77
CA LEU A 210 -8.80 -27.48 0.26
C LEU A 210 -8.64 -28.53 1.35
N PRO A 211 -7.42 -29.05 1.59
CA PRO A 211 -7.23 -30.15 2.50
C PRO A 211 -7.62 -29.78 3.94
N GLY A 212 -8.16 -30.74 4.63
CA GLY A 212 -8.42 -30.63 6.07
C GLY A 212 -7.12 -30.53 6.87
N VAL A 213 -7.20 -29.97 8.06
CA VAL A 213 -6.08 -29.82 8.98
C VAL A 213 -6.48 -30.40 10.33
N ASN A 214 -5.68 -31.32 10.86
CA ASN A 214 -6.00 -31.98 12.14
C ASN A 214 -5.78 -31.04 13.35
N THR A 215 -4.77 -30.18 13.25
CA THR A 215 -4.40 -29.26 14.34
C THR A 215 -4.26 -27.86 13.75
N MET A 216 -5.27 -27.03 13.92
CA MET A 216 -5.30 -25.65 13.47
C MET A 216 -5.32 -24.74 14.69
N ALA A 217 -4.30 -23.91 14.86
CA ALA A 217 -4.32 -22.81 15.83
C ALA A 217 -5.13 -21.66 15.24
N THR A 218 -6.11 -21.17 15.97
CA THR A 218 -7.05 -20.15 15.50
C THR A 218 -7.23 -19.05 16.52
N LEU A 219 -7.41 -17.82 16.02
CA LEU A 219 -7.61 -16.63 16.82
C LEU A 219 -8.59 -15.70 16.10
N LEU A 220 -9.53 -15.10 16.83
CA LEU A 220 -10.46 -14.11 16.29
C LEU A 220 -9.84 -12.71 16.37
N HIS A 221 -9.86 -12.01 15.24
CA HIS A 221 -9.52 -10.59 15.13
C HIS A 221 -10.79 -9.80 14.82
N HIS A 222 -11.02 -8.73 15.61
CA HIS A 222 -12.09 -7.77 15.40
C HIS A 222 -11.50 -6.46 14.90
N GLY A 223 -12.04 -5.92 13.82
CA GLY A 223 -11.59 -4.66 13.22
C GLY A 223 -10.90 -4.79 11.88
N SER A 224 -10.24 -3.71 11.47
CA SER A 224 -9.60 -3.57 10.16
C SER A 224 -8.54 -4.65 9.90
N PRO A 225 -8.46 -5.18 8.66
CA PRO A 225 -7.34 -6.03 8.25
C PRO A 225 -5.96 -5.42 8.48
N ASP A 226 -5.85 -4.09 8.51
CA ASP A 226 -4.58 -3.38 8.72
C ASP A 226 -4.11 -3.38 10.18
N THR A 227 -4.98 -3.80 11.12
CA THR A 227 -4.67 -3.89 12.57
C THR A 227 -4.40 -5.32 13.06
N MET A 228 -4.29 -6.30 12.17
CA MET A 228 -4.08 -7.72 12.53
C MET A 228 -2.73 -8.03 13.18
N MET A 229 -1.77 -7.10 13.20
CA MET A 229 -0.40 -7.35 13.70
C MET A 229 -0.40 -7.84 15.16
N GLU A 230 -1.25 -7.30 16.02
CA GLU A 230 -1.35 -7.69 17.42
C GLU A 230 -1.91 -9.10 17.59
N ALA A 231 -2.91 -9.46 16.76
CA ALA A 231 -3.44 -10.80 16.72
C ALA A 231 -2.37 -11.82 16.29
N TYR A 232 -1.54 -11.48 15.31
CA TYR A 232 -0.39 -12.31 14.91
C TYR A 232 0.65 -12.45 16.03
N GLN A 233 0.96 -11.35 16.73
CA GLN A 233 1.88 -11.39 17.87
C GLN A 233 1.35 -12.25 19.00
N ALA A 234 0.08 -12.10 19.35
CA ALA A 234 -0.56 -12.91 20.39
C ALA A 234 -0.57 -14.41 20.04
N LEU A 235 -0.90 -14.73 18.78
CA LEU A 235 -0.87 -16.10 18.29
C LEU A 235 0.56 -16.67 18.28
N GLY A 236 1.55 -15.88 17.83
CA GLY A 236 2.96 -16.28 17.83
C GLY A 236 3.51 -16.55 19.23
N MET A 237 3.21 -15.69 20.21
CA MET A 237 3.58 -15.89 21.61
C MET A 237 2.91 -17.14 22.19
N TRP A 238 1.62 -17.35 21.90
CA TRP A 238 0.92 -18.54 22.38
C TRP A 238 1.53 -19.82 21.79
N LEU A 239 1.84 -19.86 20.50
CA LEU A 239 2.49 -20.99 19.83
C LEU A 239 3.84 -21.32 20.48
N GLN A 240 4.64 -20.30 20.79
CA GLN A 240 5.94 -20.45 21.42
C GLN A 240 5.81 -21.03 22.83
N VAL A 241 4.89 -20.51 23.64
CA VAL A 241 4.68 -20.97 25.04
C VAL A 241 4.12 -22.40 25.08
N ASN A 242 3.33 -22.78 24.08
CA ASN A 242 2.70 -24.10 24.03
C ASN A 242 3.44 -25.12 23.16
N ASP A 243 4.67 -24.83 22.73
CA ASP A 243 5.52 -25.73 21.94
C ASP A 243 4.90 -26.18 20.61
N TYR A 244 4.24 -25.27 19.88
CA TYR A 244 3.75 -25.52 18.53
C TYR A 244 4.67 -24.91 17.47
N THR A 245 4.74 -25.59 16.30
CA THR A 245 5.42 -25.10 15.09
C THR A 245 4.41 -24.96 13.97
N ILE A 246 4.50 -23.88 13.21
CA ILE A 246 3.69 -23.65 12.02
C ILE A 246 4.15 -24.63 10.90
N THR A 247 3.19 -25.30 10.26
CA THR A 247 3.44 -26.33 9.25
C THR A 247 2.84 -26.01 7.89
N GLY A 248 2.21 -24.84 7.74
CA GLY A 248 1.60 -24.47 6.46
C GLY A 248 1.15 -23.00 6.43
N HIS A 249 0.51 -22.66 5.33
CA HIS A 249 0.09 -21.28 5.04
C HIS A 249 -1.00 -20.77 5.98
N CYS A 250 -0.91 -19.48 6.29
CA CYS A 250 -1.96 -18.76 6.99
C CYS A 250 -3.25 -18.76 6.17
N ARG A 251 -4.36 -19.03 6.84
CA ARG A 251 -5.71 -18.86 6.29
C ARG A 251 -6.43 -17.78 7.11
N LYS A 252 -7.07 -16.84 6.42
CA LYS A 252 -7.91 -15.80 7.01
C LYS A 252 -9.35 -16.08 6.62
N VAL A 253 -10.19 -16.47 7.54
CA VAL A 253 -11.62 -16.74 7.30
C VAL A 253 -12.40 -15.49 7.62
N CYS A 254 -13.11 -14.93 6.66
CA CYS A 254 -13.92 -13.72 6.83
C CYS A 254 -15.28 -14.09 7.42
N LEU A 255 -15.41 -14.10 8.75
CA LEU A 255 -16.66 -14.42 9.44
C LEU A 255 -17.70 -13.32 9.28
N GLN A 256 -17.26 -12.07 9.32
CA GLN A 256 -18.08 -10.88 9.07
C GLN A 256 -17.28 -9.88 8.26
N ARG A 257 -17.85 -9.40 7.14
CA ARG A 257 -17.21 -8.42 6.23
C ARG A 257 -18.20 -7.42 5.65
N GLU A 258 -19.35 -7.26 6.27
CA GLU A 258 -20.33 -6.24 5.93
C GLU A 258 -20.16 -5.02 6.82
N GLY A 259 -20.38 -3.84 6.26
CA GLY A 259 -20.21 -2.56 6.94
C GLY A 259 -18.83 -1.92 6.73
N ASP A 260 -18.40 -1.11 7.68
CA ASP A 260 -17.06 -0.53 7.68
C ASP A 260 -16.00 -1.55 8.16
N PHE A 261 -14.74 -1.27 7.89
CA PHE A 261 -13.64 -2.18 8.26
C PHE A 261 -13.53 -2.45 9.76
N GLU A 262 -14.06 -1.56 10.61
CA GLU A 262 -14.04 -1.71 12.08
C GLU A 262 -15.01 -2.80 12.55
N SER A 263 -16.06 -3.11 11.76
CA SER A 263 -17.03 -4.16 12.08
C SER A 263 -16.60 -5.55 11.61
N TYR A 264 -15.46 -5.67 10.93
CA TYR A 264 -15.00 -6.95 10.40
C TYR A 264 -14.60 -7.92 11.50
N ILE A 265 -14.93 -9.20 11.29
CA ILE A 265 -14.47 -10.31 12.13
C ILE A 265 -13.74 -11.30 11.23
N THR A 266 -12.47 -11.48 11.50
CA THR A 266 -11.62 -12.39 10.74
C THR A 266 -11.03 -13.44 11.68
N GLU A 267 -11.19 -14.72 11.35
CA GLU A 267 -10.49 -15.78 12.03
C GLU A 267 -9.15 -16.03 11.35
N ILE A 268 -8.06 -15.79 12.07
CA ILE A 268 -6.70 -16.11 11.65
C ILE A 268 -6.44 -17.57 12.02
N GLN A 269 -5.97 -18.35 11.04
CA GLN A 269 -5.75 -19.80 11.17
C GLN A 269 -4.35 -20.18 10.72
N PHE A 270 -3.60 -20.91 11.55
CA PHE A 270 -2.32 -21.52 11.18
C PHE A 270 -2.34 -23.03 11.41
N PRO A 271 -2.03 -23.84 10.38
CA PRO A 271 -1.74 -25.25 10.58
C PRO A 271 -0.51 -25.40 11.47
N VAL A 272 -0.61 -26.22 12.51
CA VAL A 272 0.47 -26.36 13.50
C VAL A 272 0.68 -27.81 13.90
N GLU A 273 1.89 -28.12 14.36
CA GLU A 273 2.24 -29.39 14.98
C GLU A 273 2.94 -29.14 16.30
N LYS A 274 2.69 -30.00 17.28
CA LYS A 274 3.36 -29.93 18.57
C LYS A 274 4.82 -30.39 18.41
N ARG A 275 5.76 -29.65 18.96
CA ARG A 275 7.18 -30.06 18.98
C ARG A 275 7.33 -31.29 19.85
N ASP A 276 7.89 -32.37 19.32
CA ASP A 276 8.29 -33.52 20.12
C ASP A 276 9.43 -33.15 21.04
N SER A 277 9.22 -33.30 22.35
CA SER A 277 10.22 -33.05 23.40
C SER A 277 11.44 -33.97 23.30
N SER A 278 11.45 -34.93 22.38
CA SER A 278 12.53 -35.93 22.22
C SER A 278 13.70 -35.48 21.34
N ASN A 279 13.65 -34.27 20.73
CA ASN A 279 14.70 -33.83 19.78
C ASN A 279 15.45 -32.55 20.20
N THR A 280 15.47 -32.21 21.49
CA THR A 280 16.15 -31.01 22.01
C THR A 280 17.67 -31.20 22.25
N SER A 281 18.31 -32.16 21.59
CA SER A 281 19.77 -32.43 21.81
C SER A 281 20.68 -32.20 20.59
N LYS A 282 20.29 -31.34 19.61
CA LYS A 282 21.22 -30.94 18.53
C LYS A 282 20.98 -29.55 17.97
N SER A 283 20.98 -28.49 18.78
CA SER A 283 21.22 -27.14 18.21
C SER A 283 21.59 -26.10 19.29
N SER A 284 22.51 -26.47 20.17
CA SER A 284 23.31 -25.48 20.90
C SER A 284 24.70 -25.54 20.29
N PHE A 285 25.26 -24.42 19.97
CA PHE A 285 26.55 -24.08 19.39
C PHE A 285 26.53 -23.63 17.92
N PHE A 286 26.26 -22.35 17.75
CA PHE A 286 27.03 -21.51 16.81
C PHE A 286 26.76 -20.02 17.12
N PHE A 287 27.29 -19.55 18.27
CA PHE A 287 27.66 -18.16 18.43
C PHE A 287 29.18 -18.12 18.57
N GLY A 288 29.86 -18.09 17.46
CA GLY A 288 31.30 -17.95 17.38
C GLY A 288 31.71 -16.52 17.70
N GLN A 289 32.46 -16.39 18.77
CA GLN A 289 33.26 -15.19 19.10
C GLN A 289 34.21 -14.84 17.95
N GLN A 290 33.98 -13.72 17.30
CA GLN A 290 35.05 -13.05 16.53
C GLN A 290 35.87 -12.18 17.50
N THR A 291 36.95 -12.76 18.02
CA THR A 291 38.02 -12.02 18.68
C THR A 291 38.73 -11.11 17.68
N ARG A 292 38.73 -9.82 18.02
CA ARG A 292 39.60 -8.83 17.37
C ARG A 292 41.08 -9.22 17.54
N GLN A 293 41.74 -9.53 16.45
CA GLN A 293 43.23 -9.47 16.38
C GLN A 293 43.62 -8.07 15.90
N GLY A 294 44.26 -7.34 16.78
CA GLY A 294 44.89 -6.08 16.49
C GLY A 294 46.12 -6.29 15.58
N HIS A 295 46.16 -5.53 14.51
CA HIS A 295 47.39 -5.37 13.71
C HIS A 295 48.14 -4.16 14.23
N GLY A 296 49.32 -4.45 14.84
CA GLY A 296 50.31 -3.47 15.22
C GLY A 296 50.90 -2.79 13.97
N VAL A 297 50.99 -1.49 14.05
CA VAL A 297 51.69 -0.63 13.11
C VAL A 297 53.19 -0.73 13.38
N GLY A 298 53.91 -1.36 12.45
CA GLY A 298 55.36 -1.29 12.38
C GLY A 298 55.79 -0.13 11.50
N THR A 299 56.49 0.81 12.08
CA THR A 299 57.20 1.86 11.36
C THR A 299 58.49 1.32 10.72
N PRO A 300 58.85 1.63 9.49
CA PRO A 300 60.19 1.43 8.98
C PRO A 300 61.09 2.65 9.25
N LYS A 301 62.23 2.40 9.86
CA LYS A 301 63.42 3.25 9.77
C LYS A 301 64.17 2.88 8.51
N GLY A 302 64.65 3.89 7.80
CA GLY A 302 65.60 3.81 6.72
C GLY A 302 65.36 4.92 5.71
#